data_ec9e4659970fd65864438a616dbf4ad7
#
_entry.id   ec9e4659970fd65864438a616dbf4ad7
#
_cell.length_a   1.000
_cell.length_b   1.000
_cell.length_c   1.000
_cell.angle_alpha   90.00
_cell.angle_beta   90.00
_cell.angle_gamma   90.00
#
_symmetry.space_group_name_H-M   'P 1'
#
loop_
_entity.id
_entity.type
_entity.pdbx_description
1 polymer ?
#
loop_
_entity_poly.entity_id
_entity_poly.type
_entity_poly.pdbx_seq_one_letter_code
_entity_poly.pdbx_strand_id
1 'polypeptide(L)'
;MYIYNVTINVEESIHNQWLQWMKNEHIPAMLKTGKFLNALMSKVNVNEEMGGITYSVQYKTPDQATLKQYYEEDAKKMRAQSKPFEGKFVAFRTELEIVDEQE
;
A
#
# COMPACT_ATOMS: atom_id res chain seq x y z
N MET A 1 -15.50 1.69 9.36
CA MET A 1 -14.18 1.19 8.93
C MET A 1 -13.61 2.04 7.83
N TYR A 2 -12.30 2.06 7.73
CA TYR A 2 -11.56 2.84 6.73
C TYR A 2 -10.63 1.93 5.96
N ILE A 3 -10.26 2.40 4.76
CA ILE A 3 -9.23 1.75 3.95
C ILE A 3 -8.11 2.76 3.73
N TYR A 4 -6.90 2.35 4.06
CA TYR A 4 -5.69 3.07 3.69
C TYR A 4 -5.24 2.51 2.35
N ASN A 5 -5.43 3.31 1.30
CA ASN A 5 -5.12 2.89 -0.06
C ASN A 5 -3.83 3.52 -0.54
N VAL A 6 -2.92 2.69 -1.04
CA VAL A 6 -1.67 3.15 -1.64
C VAL A 6 -1.68 2.73 -3.11
N THR A 7 -1.71 3.71 -4.01
CA THR A 7 -1.61 3.46 -5.45
C THR A 7 -0.17 3.67 -5.87
N ILE A 8 0.45 2.64 -6.45
CA ILE A 8 1.88 2.64 -6.75
C ILE A 8 2.08 2.33 -8.22
N ASN A 9 2.82 3.21 -8.92
CA ASN A 9 3.35 2.91 -10.25
C ASN A 9 4.83 2.56 -10.07
N VAL A 10 5.22 1.35 -10.46
CA VAL A 10 6.57 0.84 -10.30
C VAL A 10 7.20 0.62 -11.68
N GLU A 11 8.48 1.00 -11.82
CA GLU A 11 9.23 0.78 -13.06
C GLU A 11 9.35 -0.71 -13.38
N GLU A 12 9.27 -1.04 -14.67
CA GLU A 12 9.40 -2.42 -15.14
C GLU A 12 10.73 -3.05 -14.74
N SER A 13 11.78 -2.25 -14.70
CA SER A 13 13.15 -2.72 -14.38
C SER A 13 13.27 -3.38 -13.01
N ILE A 14 12.43 -2.96 -12.03
CA ILE A 14 12.49 -3.51 -10.68
C ILE A 14 11.20 -4.23 -10.29
N HIS A 15 10.26 -4.38 -11.24
CA HIS A 15 8.92 -4.84 -10.95
C HIS A 15 8.88 -6.19 -10.23
N ASN A 16 9.57 -7.20 -10.75
CA ASN A 16 9.53 -8.55 -10.15
C ASN A 16 10.12 -8.56 -8.73
N GLN A 17 11.23 -7.87 -8.53
CA GLN A 17 11.89 -7.75 -7.25
C GLN A 17 11.00 -7.01 -6.23
N TRP A 18 10.42 -5.89 -6.65
CA TRP A 18 9.52 -5.10 -5.84
C TRP A 18 8.26 -5.91 -5.46
N LEU A 19 7.69 -6.64 -6.41
CA LEU A 19 6.49 -7.43 -6.17
C LEU A 19 6.73 -8.52 -5.12
N GLN A 20 7.86 -9.21 -5.19
CA GLN A 20 8.22 -10.22 -4.20
C GLN A 20 8.44 -9.59 -2.82
N TRP A 21 9.09 -8.44 -2.78
CA TRP A 21 9.29 -7.69 -1.53
C TRP A 21 7.96 -7.28 -0.91
N MET A 22 7.02 -6.78 -1.71
CA MET A 22 5.69 -6.41 -1.23
C MET A 22 4.98 -7.60 -0.60
N LYS A 23 4.95 -8.74 -1.30
CA LYS A 23 4.24 -9.93 -0.85
C LYS A 23 4.86 -10.57 0.38
N ASN A 24 6.17 -10.65 0.42
CA ASN A 24 6.88 -11.46 1.40
C ASN A 24 7.37 -10.67 2.62
N GLU A 25 7.54 -9.36 2.47
CA GLU A 25 8.13 -8.53 3.53
C GLU A 25 7.26 -7.35 3.92
N HIS A 26 6.93 -6.46 2.97
CA HIS A 26 6.28 -5.20 3.33
C HIS A 26 4.83 -5.35 3.80
N ILE A 27 3.99 -6.05 3.05
CA ILE A 27 2.59 -6.26 3.45
C ILE A 27 2.52 -7.02 4.78
N PRO A 28 3.28 -8.11 4.99
CA PRO A 28 3.31 -8.75 6.31
C PRO A 28 3.74 -7.82 7.43
N ALA A 29 4.74 -6.96 7.18
CA ALA A 29 5.20 -5.98 8.18
C ALA A 29 4.11 -4.95 8.51
N MET A 30 3.37 -4.50 7.51
CA MET A 30 2.24 -3.58 7.72
C MET A 30 1.18 -4.21 8.62
N LEU A 31 0.85 -5.47 8.38
CA LEU A 31 -0.14 -6.19 9.21
C LEU A 31 0.36 -6.42 10.63
N LYS A 32 1.67 -6.60 10.82
CA LYS A 32 2.27 -6.78 12.14
C LYS A 32 2.23 -5.54 13.01
N THR A 33 1.98 -4.37 12.44
CA THR A 33 1.80 -3.15 13.25
C THR A 33 0.58 -3.26 14.16
N GLY A 34 -0.36 -4.15 13.83
CA GLY A 34 -1.62 -4.29 14.57
C GLY A 34 -2.66 -3.24 14.25
N LYS A 35 -2.36 -2.34 13.30
CA LYS A 35 -3.26 -1.25 12.92
C LYS A 35 -4.23 -1.63 11.80
N PHE A 36 -3.94 -2.72 11.08
CA PHE A 36 -4.72 -3.15 9.93
C PHE A 36 -5.22 -4.58 10.07
N LEU A 37 -6.45 -4.80 9.63
CA LEU A 37 -7.14 -6.10 9.75
C LEU A 37 -6.76 -7.05 8.63
N ASN A 38 -6.56 -6.52 7.43
CA ASN A 38 -6.18 -7.28 6.24
C ASN A 38 -5.59 -6.36 5.20
N ALA A 39 -5.11 -6.95 4.12
CA ALA A 39 -4.56 -6.23 2.98
C ALA A 39 -4.97 -6.92 1.69
N LEU A 40 -5.21 -6.11 0.66
CA LEU A 40 -5.54 -6.58 -0.68
C LEU A 40 -4.71 -5.81 -1.68
N MET A 41 -3.91 -6.52 -2.48
CA MET A 41 -3.11 -5.91 -3.54
C MET A 41 -3.68 -6.32 -4.90
N SER A 42 -4.00 -5.32 -5.72
CA SER A 42 -4.59 -5.53 -7.04
C SER A 42 -3.79 -4.80 -8.10
N LYS A 43 -3.62 -5.44 -9.26
CA LYS A 43 -3.03 -4.79 -10.42
C LYS A 43 -4.11 -3.94 -11.09
N VAL A 44 -3.78 -2.68 -11.35
CA VAL A 44 -4.70 -1.77 -12.04
C VAL A 44 -4.55 -1.99 -13.56
N ASN A 45 -5.66 -2.35 -14.22
CA ASN A 45 -5.67 -2.60 -15.65
C ASN A 45 -5.93 -1.30 -16.41
N VAL A 46 -4.85 -0.58 -16.71
CA VAL A 46 -4.89 0.65 -17.50
C VAL A 46 -3.74 0.63 -18.52
N ASN A 47 -3.89 1.41 -19.57
CA ASN A 47 -2.79 1.66 -20.49
C ASN A 47 -1.89 2.73 -19.88
N GLU A 48 -0.69 2.32 -19.48
CA GLU A 48 0.29 3.24 -18.91
C GLU A 48 1.12 3.86 -20.03
N GLU A 49 0.72 5.02 -20.51
CA GLU A 49 1.44 5.75 -21.55
C GLU A 49 2.86 6.11 -21.12
N MET A 50 3.03 6.37 -19.83
CA MET A 50 4.32 6.72 -19.23
C MET A 50 5.15 5.49 -18.85
N GLY A 51 4.62 4.30 -19.09
CA GLY A 51 5.27 3.05 -18.70
C GLY A 51 5.03 2.67 -17.24
N GLY A 52 5.69 1.59 -16.82
CA GLY A 52 5.53 1.07 -15.48
C GLY A 52 4.30 0.19 -15.33
N ILE A 53 4.10 -0.29 -14.11
CA ILE A 53 2.97 -1.15 -13.76
C ILE A 53 2.33 -0.56 -12.51
N THR A 54 1.00 -0.42 -12.52
CA THR A 54 0.28 0.21 -11.42
C THR A 54 -0.45 -0.81 -10.57
N TYR A 55 -0.31 -0.65 -9.26
CA TYR A 55 -0.98 -1.47 -8.26
C TYR A 55 -1.76 -0.60 -7.30
N SER A 56 -2.86 -1.15 -6.79
CA SER A 56 -3.60 -0.59 -5.66
C SER A 56 -3.42 -1.55 -4.48
N VAL A 57 -2.92 -1.05 -3.36
CA VAL A 57 -2.74 -1.83 -2.14
C VAL A 57 -3.65 -1.24 -1.08
N GLN A 58 -4.62 -2.00 -0.64
CA GLN A 58 -5.64 -1.55 0.30
C GLN A 58 -5.49 -2.24 1.65
N TYR A 59 -5.34 -1.44 2.70
CA TYR A 59 -5.23 -1.93 4.08
C TYR A 59 -6.48 -1.49 4.83
N LYS A 60 -7.25 -2.45 5.34
CA LYS A 60 -8.46 -2.18 6.09
C LYS A 60 -8.13 -1.93 7.56
N THR A 61 -8.70 -0.87 8.13
CA THR A 61 -8.50 -0.50 9.52
C THR A 61 -9.84 -0.26 10.20
N PRO A 62 -9.98 -0.56 11.52
CA PRO A 62 -11.28 -0.48 12.18
C PRO A 62 -11.85 0.92 12.27
N ASP A 63 -11.02 1.93 12.50
CA ASP A 63 -11.51 3.30 12.70
C ASP A 63 -10.44 4.33 12.37
N GLN A 64 -10.85 5.59 12.34
CA GLN A 64 -9.97 6.69 12.02
C GLN A 64 -8.88 6.90 13.08
N ALA A 65 -9.21 6.65 14.34
CA ALA A 65 -8.26 6.79 15.43
C ALA A 65 -7.07 5.82 15.28
N THR A 66 -7.35 4.58 14.88
CA THR A 66 -6.33 3.56 14.62
C THR A 66 -5.44 3.97 13.44
N LEU A 67 -6.04 4.50 12.37
CA LEU A 67 -5.29 4.98 11.22
C LEU A 67 -4.38 6.15 11.61
N LYS A 68 -4.87 7.05 12.45
CA LYS A 68 -4.07 8.15 12.97
C LYS A 68 -2.87 7.63 13.79
N GLN A 69 -3.09 6.60 14.61
CA GLN A 69 -2.01 5.95 15.35
C GLN A 69 -0.96 5.37 14.40
N TYR A 70 -1.39 4.77 13.30
CA TYR A 70 -0.47 4.26 12.28
C TYR A 70 0.43 5.40 11.76
N TYR A 71 -0.15 6.55 11.43
CA TYR A 71 0.62 7.69 10.94
C TYR A 71 1.65 8.18 11.97
N GLU A 72 1.27 8.20 13.23
CA GLU A 72 2.13 8.70 14.30
C GLU A 72 3.22 7.70 14.71
N GLU A 73 2.89 6.41 14.73
CA GLU A 73 3.77 5.38 15.29
C GLU A 73 4.55 4.57 14.26
N ASP A 74 3.98 4.35 13.07
CA ASP A 74 4.52 3.36 12.14
C ASP A 74 4.86 3.88 10.75
N ALA A 75 4.15 4.86 10.22
CA ALA A 75 4.23 5.25 8.82
C ALA A 75 5.63 5.61 8.36
N LYS A 76 6.36 6.38 9.14
CA LYS A 76 7.72 6.80 8.81
C LYS A 76 8.65 5.60 8.63
N LYS A 77 8.57 4.65 9.55
CA LYS A 77 9.38 3.41 9.51
C LYS A 77 8.99 2.55 8.32
N MET A 78 7.70 2.40 8.08
CA MET A 78 7.21 1.58 6.97
C MET A 78 7.63 2.13 5.62
N ARG A 79 7.53 3.45 5.43
CA ARG A 79 7.96 4.12 4.20
C ARG A 79 9.46 4.01 3.99
N ALA A 80 10.25 4.08 5.06
CA ALA A 80 11.69 3.95 4.99
C ALA A 80 12.14 2.57 4.46
N GLN A 81 11.32 1.53 4.64
CA GLN A 81 11.61 0.18 4.16
C GLN A 81 11.65 0.09 2.63
N SER A 82 11.04 1.04 1.93
CA SER A 82 11.05 1.07 0.45
C SER A 82 12.31 1.72 -0.13
N LYS A 83 13.24 2.15 0.71
CA LYS A 83 14.47 2.83 0.27
C LYS A 83 15.24 2.11 -0.83
N PRO A 84 15.36 0.75 -0.82
CA PRO A 84 16.06 0.06 -1.90
C PRO A 84 15.48 0.29 -3.29
N PHE A 85 14.22 0.75 -3.38
CA PHE A 85 13.53 1.03 -4.64
C PHE A 85 13.35 2.52 -4.90
N GLU A 86 14.02 3.37 -4.12
CA GLU A 86 13.89 4.81 -4.21
C GLU A 86 14.19 5.32 -5.62
N GLY A 87 13.33 6.20 -6.13
CA GLY A 87 13.45 6.73 -7.48
C GLY A 87 12.90 5.83 -8.57
N LYS A 88 12.46 4.60 -8.23
CA LYS A 88 11.95 3.60 -9.17
C LYS A 88 10.46 3.37 -9.06
N PHE A 89 9.77 4.12 -8.23
CA PHE A 89 8.32 4.06 -8.10
C PHE A 89 7.76 5.41 -7.69
N VAL A 90 6.46 5.59 -7.94
CA VAL A 90 5.68 6.75 -7.49
C VAL A 90 4.49 6.22 -6.72
N ALA A 91 4.20 6.79 -5.56
CA ALA A 91 3.10 6.34 -4.72
C ALA A 91 2.18 7.50 -4.34
N PHE A 92 0.88 7.22 -4.38
CA PHE A 92 -0.17 8.13 -3.93
C PHE A 92 -0.98 7.44 -2.84
N ARG A 93 -1.31 8.17 -1.78
CA ARG A 93 -2.03 7.62 -0.65
C ARG A 93 -3.37 8.32 -0.49
N THR A 94 -4.42 7.52 -0.30
CA THR A 94 -5.78 8.02 -0.05
C THR A 94 -6.39 7.26 1.11
N GLU A 95 -7.29 7.93 1.82
CA GLU A 95 -8.11 7.29 2.86
C GLU A 95 -9.50 7.15 2.31
N LEU A 96 -10.08 5.96 2.46
CA LEU A 96 -11.45 5.68 2.02
C LEU A 96 -12.27 5.33 3.25
N GLU A 97 -13.40 6.02 3.43
CA GLU A 97 -14.35 5.67 4.46
C GLU A 97 -15.35 4.68 3.89
N ILE A 98 -15.46 3.51 4.50
CA ILE A 98 -16.45 2.51 4.07
C ILE A 98 -17.84 2.98 4.54
N VAL A 99 -18.71 3.25 3.60
CA VAL A 99 -20.08 3.70 3.89
C VAL A 99 -21.11 2.58 3.77
N ASP A 100 -20.78 1.53 3.04
CA ASP A 100 -21.64 0.35 2.87
C ASP A 100 -20.82 -0.81 2.34
N GLU A 101 -21.13 -2.02 2.77
CA GLU A 101 -20.49 -3.24 2.32
C GLU A 101 -21.56 -4.32 2.20
N GLN A 102 -21.74 -4.83 1.00
CA GLN A 102 -22.76 -5.85 0.70
C GLN A 102 -22.11 -7.08 0.08
N GLU A 103 -22.74 -8.23 0.28
CA GLU A 103 -22.30 -9.51 -0.30
C GLU A 103 -23.31 -10.07 -1.30
#